data_9870d418f399d634666ae1df4551ba1d
#
_entry.id   9870d418f399d634666ae1df4551ba1d
#
_cell.length_a   1.000
_cell.length_b   1.000
_cell.length_c   1.000
_cell.angle_alpha   90.00
_cell.angle_beta   90.00
_cell.angle_gamma   90.00
#
_symmetry.space_group_name_H-M   'P 1'
#
loop_
_entity.id
_entity.type
_entity.pdbx_description
1 polymer ?
#
loop_
_entity_poly.entity_id
_entity_poly.type
_entity_poly.pdbx_seq_one_letter_code
_entity_poly.pdbx_strand_id
1 'polypeptide(L)'
;MSNFRIDCLQYANWSEKIFREMRAGGLDAVHVTIAYHETFRETVLNMEQWNRWFEQFPDLIFQGFTGADVRLARETGRTAIFFGFQNPSPIEDDIGLVQILHQLGARFMQLTYNNQSLLATGCYEDYDAGLTRMGREVVAEMNRVGMIVD
;
A
#
# COMPACT_ATOMS: atom_id res chain seq x y z
N MET A 1 -16.37 -17.52 15.83
CA MET A 1 -15.28 -17.22 14.89
C MET A 1 -14.63 -15.94 15.36
N SER A 2 -13.32 -15.92 15.62
CA SER A 2 -12.62 -14.66 15.96
C SER A 2 -12.53 -13.79 14.71
N ASN A 3 -12.84 -12.50 14.83
CA ASN A 3 -12.75 -11.54 13.73
C ASN A 3 -11.29 -11.35 13.29
N PHE A 4 -11.03 -11.13 11.99
CA PHE A 4 -9.74 -10.70 11.52
C PHE A 4 -9.39 -9.30 12.06
N ARG A 5 -8.12 -9.10 12.38
CA ARG A 5 -7.57 -7.80 12.75
C ARG A 5 -6.71 -7.29 11.61
N ILE A 6 -7.15 -6.20 11.02
CA ILE A 6 -6.48 -5.56 9.87
C ILE A 6 -6.24 -4.10 10.22
N ASP A 7 -5.00 -3.66 10.07
CA ASP A 7 -4.66 -2.24 10.12
C ASP A 7 -4.62 -1.71 8.67
N CYS A 8 -5.52 -0.79 8.36
CA CYS A 8 -5.70 -0.30 6.98
C CYS A 8 -4.76 0.83 6.60
N LEU A 9 -3.86 1.23 7.46
CA LEU A 9 -2.67 1.97 7.11
C LEU A 9 -1.72 2.06 8.31
N GLN A 10 -0.52 1.55 8.14
CA GLN A 10 0.54 1.70 9.13
C GLN A 10 1.79 2.30 8.50
N TYR A 11 2.34 3.28 9.21
CA TYR A 11 3.67 3.82 9.00
C TYR A 11 4.48 3.71 10.29
N ALA A 12 5.65 3.11 10.24
CA ALA A 12 6.51 2.89 11.40
C ALA A 12 7.99 2.89 11.03
N ASN A 13 8.85 3.02 12.03
CA ASN A 13 10.28 2.72 11.88
C ASN A 13 10.47 1.20 11.86
N TRP A 14 10.24 0.60 10.70
CA TRP A 14 10.17 -0.83 10.49
C TRP A 14 11.42 -1.57 11.00
N SER A 15 11.18 -2.62 11.77
CA SER A 15 12.23 -3.43 12.39
C SER A 15 11.63 -4.75 12.90
N GLU A 16 12.48 -5.72 13.22
CA GLU A 16 12.05 -6.98 13.85
C GLU A 16 11.14 -6.74 15.07
N LYS A 17 11.46 -5.72 15.89
CA LYS A 17 10.65 -5.36 17.06
C LYS A 17 9.21 -5.05 16.67
N ILE A 18 9.00 -4.21 15.65
CA ILE A 18 7.66 -3.85 15.16
C ILE A 18 6.94 -5.10 14.64
N PHE A 19 7.61 -5.96 13.88
CA PHE A 19 7.01 -7.20 13.36
C PHE A 19 6.57 -8.14 14.48
N ARG A 20 7.35 -8.26 15.56
CA ARG A 20 6.98 -9.02 16.75
C ARG A 20 5.82 -8.38 17.51
N GLU A 21 5.77 -7.06 17.62
CA GLU A 21 4.68 -6.32 18.26
C GLU A 21 3.37 -6.47 17.48
N MET A 22 3.38 -6.43 16.14
CA MET A 22 2.22 -6.73 15.32
C MET A 22 1.68 -8.14 15.59
N ARG A 23 2.56 -9.13 15.70
CA ARG A 23 2.16 -10.50 16.06
C ARG A 23 1.60 -10.59 17.46
N ALA A 24 2.23 -9.96 18.44
CA ALA A 24 1.74 -9.91 19.82
C ALA A 24 0.38 -9.23 19.92
N GLY A 25 0.13 -8.19 19.10
CA GLY A 25 -1.16 -7.53 18.96
C GLY A 25 -2.21 -8.35 18.19
N GLY A 26 -1.81 -9.46 17.57
CA GLY A 26 -2.69 -10.34 16.80
C GLY A 26 -3.15 -9.74 15.48
N LEU A 27 -2.33 -8.92 14.84
CA LEU A 27 -2.62 -8.37 13.51
C LEU A 27 -2.46 -9.47 12.45
N ASP A 28 -3.51 -9.74 11.70
CA ASP A 28 -3.50 -10.70 10.59
C ASP A 28 -3.00 -10.04 9.30
N ALA A 29 -3.30 -8.77 9.10
CA ALA A 29 -2.86 -8.02 7.93
C ALA A 29 -2.62 -6.55 8.26
N VAL A 30 -1.70 -5.95 7.49
CA VAL A 30 -1.36 -4.53 7.59
C VAL A 30 -1.18 -3.98 6.19
N HIS A 31 -1.84 -2.86 5.87
CA HIS A 31 -1.50 -2.03 4.74
C HIS A 31 -0.34 -1.12 5.16
N VAL A 32 0.78 -1.21 4.48
CA VAL A 32 1.97 -0.39 4.77
C VAL A 32 2.19 0.67 3.70
N THR A 33 2.63 1.84 4.13
CA THR A 33 3.01 2.92 3.22
C THR A 33 4.38 2.64 2.60
N ILE A 34 4.41 2.46 1.29
CA ILE A 34 5.64 2.30 0.50
C ILE A 34 6.10 3.65 -0.05
N ALA A 35 5.16 4.54 -0.34
CA ALA A 35 5.45 5.86 -0.91
C ALA A 35 4.51 6.95 -0.39
N TYR A 36 5.08 8.17 -0.19
CA TYR A 36 4.39 9.43 0.01
C TYR A 36 4.63 10.40 -1.15
N HIS A 37 5.90 10.67 -1.45
CA HIS A 37 6.36 11.62 -2.46
C HIS A 37 7.48 11.03 -3.33
N GLU A 38 7.79 9.75 -3.10
CA GLU A 38 8.82 9.03 -3.82
C GLU A 38 8.45 8.92 -5.30
N THR A 39 9.46 9.05 -6.16
CA THR A 39 9.40 8.70 -7.57
C THR A 39 9.16 7.20 -7.77
N PHE A 40 8.86 6.78 -9.00
CA PHE A 40 8.77 5.36 -9.33
C PHE A 40 10.01 4.57 -8.89
N ARG A 41 11.20 5.08 -9.20
CA ARG A 41 12.47 4.42 -8.85
C ARG A 41 12.63 4.26 -7.33
N GLU A 42 12.40 5.31 -6.57
CA GLU A 42 12.53 5.28 -5.10
C GLU A 42 11.50 4.33 -4.47
N THR A 43 10.30 4.31 -5.02
CA THR A 43 9.24 3.37 -4.60
C THR A 43 9.67 1.92 -4.81
N VAL A 44 10.27 1.59 -5.97
CA VAL A 44 10.80 0.24 -6.23
C VAL A 44 11.94 -0.12 -5.26
N LEU A 45 12.80 0.83 -4.88
CA LEU A 45 13.84 0.58 -3.86
C LEU A 45 13.23 0.32 -2.47
N ASN A 46 12.14 1.00 -2.11
CA ASN A 46 11.42 0.72 -0.88
C ASN A 46 10.79 -0.69 -0.90
N MET A 47 10.22 -1.11 -2.03
CA MET A 47 9.72 -2.48 -2.20
C MET A 47 10.85 -3.52 -2.09
N GLU A 48 12.02 -3.25 -2.66
CA GLU A 48 13.19 -4.11 -2.53
C GLU A 48 13.61 -4.30 -1.08
N GLN A 49 13.58 -3.23 -0.27
CA GLN A 49 13.87 -3.32 1.16
C GLN A 49 12.85 -4.23 1.88
N TRP A 50 11.57 -4.17 1.52
CA TRP A 50 10.55 -5.07 2.06
C TRP A 50 10.81 -6.53 1.67
N ASN A 51 11.24 -6.81 0.44
CA ASN A 51 11.61 -8.16 0.02
C ASN A 51 12.73 -8.75 0.91
N ARG A 52 13.74 -7.92 1.27
CA ARG A 52 14.78 -8.32 2.21
C ARG A 52 14.24 -8.63 3.61
N TRP A 53 13.26 -7.88 4.10
CA TRP A 53 12.63 -8.16 5.39
C TRP A 53 11.78 -9.44 5.34
N PHE A 54 11.11 -9.74 4.25
CA PHE A 54 10.40 -11.02 4.08
C PHE A 54 11.36 -12.21 4.11
N GLU A 55 12.53 -12.09 3.50
CA GLU A 55 13.58 -13.11 3.57
C GLU A 55 14.20 -13.24 4.97
N GLN A 56 14.40 -12.12 5.66
CA GLN A 56 15.02 -12.08 6.98
C GLN A 56 14.09 -12.54 8.10
N PHE A 57 12.78 -12.27 7.99
CA PHE A 57 11.79 -12.53 9.01
C PHE A 57 10.59 -13.37 8.50
N PRO A 58 10.85 -14.52 7.84
CA PRO A 58 9.81 -15.31 7.18
C PRO A 58 8.78 -15.90 8.16
N ASP A 59 9.14 -16.02 9.45
CA ASP A 59 8.27 -16.52 10.50
C ASP A 59 7.34 -15.43 11.09
N LEU A 60 7.59 -14.16 10.79
CA LEU A 60 6.83 -13.02 11.32
C LEU A 60 5.91 -12.39 10.28
N ILE A 61 6.42 -12.17 9.07
CA ILE A 61 5.74 -11.42 8.01
C ILE A 61 5.90 -12.10 6.65
N PHE A 62 5.00 -11.78 5.73
CA PHE A 62 5.12 -12.11 4.31
C PHE A 62 4.30 -11.13 3.47
N GLN A 63 4.58 -11.04 2.18
CA GLN A 63 3.84 -10.17 1.28
C GLN A 63 2.43 -10.72 1.02
N GLY A 64 1.42 -9.90 1.26
CA GLY A 64 0.02 -10.19 0.96
C GLY A 64 -0.41 -9.58 -0.39
N PHE A 65 -1.22 -10.32 -1.13
CA PHE A 65 -1.75 -9.90 -2.44
C PHE A 65 -3.27 -9.97 -2.50
N THR A 66 -3.88 -10.85 -1.70
CA THR A 66 -5.32 -11.16 -1.75
C THR A 66 -5.90 -11.40 -0.36
N GLY A 67 -7.23 -11.43 -0.27
CA GLY A 67 -7.90 -11.81 0.97
C GLY A 67 -7.60 -13.26 1.44
N ALA A 68 -7.11 -14.13 0.56
CA ALA A 68 -6.64 -15.46 0.96
C ALA A 68 -5.39 -15.37 1.84
N ASP A 69 -4.52 -14.39 1.58
CA ASP A 69 -3.30 -14.18 2.36
C ASP A 69 -3.61 -13.71 3.78
N VAL A 70 -4.72 -12.98 4.00
CA VAL A 70 -5.18 -12.62 5.33
C VAL A 70 -5.58 -13.88 6.13
N ARG A 71 -6.23 -14.86 5.49
CA ARG A 71 -6.56 -16.16 6.14
C ARG A 71 -5.31 -16.97 6.43
N LEU A 72 -4.41 -17.04 5.46
CA LEU A 72 -3.11 -17.72 5.61
C LEU A 72 -2.27 -17.10 6.74
N ALA A 73 -2.27 -15.77 6.88
CA ALA A 73 -1.58 -15.08 7.96
C ALA A 73 -2.06 -15.57 9.34
N ARG A 74 -3.37 -15.65 9.51
CA ARG A 74 -3.97 -16.19 10.75
C ARG A 74 -3.61 -17.65 11.00
N GLU A 75 -3.73 -18.49 9.98
CA GLU A 75 -3.45 -19.93 10.07
C GLU A 75 -1.99 -20.20 10.42
N THR A 76 -1.07 -19.40 9.89
CA THR A 76 0.38 -19.57 10.09
C THR A 76 0.93 -18.74 11.26
N GLY A 77 0.11 -17.91 11.91
CA GLY A 77 0.57 -17.04 12.99
C GLY A 77 1.50 -15.91 12.52
N ARG A 78 1.44 -15.50 11.24
CA ARG A 78 2.21 -14.40 10.66
C ARG A 78 1.33 -13.19 10.39
N THR A 79 1.93 -12.07 9.96
CA THR A 79 1.19 -10.90 9.47
C THR A 79 1.41 -10.74 7.96
N ALA A 80 0.33 -10.68 7.20
CA ALA A 80 0.37 -10.37 5.77
C ALA A 80 0.57 -8.86 5.57
N ILE A 81 1.56 -8.47 4.80
CA ILE A 81 1.92 -7.08 4.51
C ILE A 81 1.42 -6.71 3.11
N PHE A 82 0.51 -5.77 3.02
CA PHE A 82 -0.03 -5.26 1.77
C PHE A 82 0.62 -3.91 1.45
N PHE A 83 1.21 -3.80 0.27
CA PHE A 83 1.84 -2.57 -0.18
C PHE A 83 0.81 -1.55 -0.65
N GLY A 84 0.99 -0.29 -0.26
CA GLY A 84 0.18 0.80 -0.72
C GLY A 84 0.89 2.15 -0.71
N PHE A 85 0.25 3.14 -1.29
CA PHE A 85 0.78 4.48 -1.44
C PHE A 85 -0.19 5.50 -0.85
N GLN A 86 0.32 6.42 -0.03
CA GLN A 86 -0.45 7.55 0.48
C GLN A 86 -0.52 8.72 -0.52
N ASN A 87 0.20 8.63 -1.64
CA ASN A 87 0.21 9.63 -2.70
C ASN A 87 0.43 8.93 -4.04
N PRO A 88 -0.15 9.43 -5.14
CA PRO A 88 0.04 8.83 -6.46
C PRO A 88 1.40 9.15 -7.10
N SER A 89 2.32 9.83 -6.40
CA SER A 89 3.64 10.21 -6.93
C SER A 89 4.37 9.10 -7.71
N PRO A 90 4.29 7.81 -7.32
CA PRO A 90 4.97 6.75 -8.06
C PRO A 90 4.48 6.50 -9.49
N ILE A 91 3.26 6.94 -9.84
CA ILE A 91 2.79 6.83 -11.23
C ILE A 91 3.24 8.00 -12.10
N GLU A 92 3.84 9.04 -11.49
CA GLU A 92 4.32 10.23 -12.18
C GLU A 92 3.20 10.83 -13.07
N ASP A 93 3.42 10.94 -14.38
CA ASP A 93 2.42 11.37 -15.36
C ASP A 93 2.01 10.24 -16.34
N ASP A 94 2.34 8.96 -16.01
CA ASP A 94 2.09 7.79 -16.85
C ASP A 94 1.12 6.80 -16.18
N ILE A 95 -0.10 6.73 -16.71
CA ILE A 95 -1.15 5.82 -16.23
C ILE A 95 -0.73 4.33 -16.33
N GLY A 96 0.13 3.99 -17.30
CA GLY A 96 0.62 2.63 -17.45
C GLY A 96 1.42 2.13 -16.24
N LEU A 97 1.98 3.03 -15.44
CA LEU A 97 2.70 2.67 -14.21
C LEU A 97 1.77 2.12 -13.12
N VAL A 98 0.46 2.40 -13.15
CA VAL A 98 -0.51 1.76 -12.25
C VAL A 98 -0.47 0.24 -12.37
N GLN A 99 -0.52 -0.27 -13.60
CA GLN A 99 -0.43 -1.72 -13.84
C GLN A 99 0.91 -2.30 -13.41
N ILE A 100 2.01 -1.62 -13.70
CA ILE A 100 3.36 -2.07 -13.33
C ILE A 100 3.49 -2.14 -11.81
N LEU A 101 3.08 -1.11 -11.08
CA LEU A 101 3.12 -1.08 -9.62
C LEU A 101 2.22 -2.17 -9.01
N HIS A 102 1.04 -2.42 -9.60
CA HIS A 102 0.18 -3.53 -9.18
C HIS A 102 0.87 -4.89 -9.38
N GLN A 103 1.56 -5.10 -10.51
CA GLN A 103 2.33 -6.32 -10.76
C GLN A 103 3.51 -6.50 -9.78
N LEU A 104 4.13 -5.39 -9.33
CA LEU A 104 5.15 -5.37 -8.29
C LEU A 104 4.58 -5.59 -6.87
N GLY A 105 3.27 -5.64 -6.72
CA GLY A 105 2.62 -6.01 -5.47
C GLY A 105 1.82 -4.92 -4.77
N ALA A 106 1.75 -3.69 -5.31
CA ALA A 106 0.89 -2.66 -4.75
C ALA A 106 -0.59 -3.05 -4.84
N ARG A 107 -1.37 -2.75 -3.78
CA ARG A 107 -2.80 -3.08 -3.70
C ARG A 107 -3.67 -1.89 -3.36
N PHE A 108 -3.09 -0.82 -2.83
CA PHE A 108 -3.79 0.39 -2.42
C PHE A 108 -3.06 1.61 -2.98
N MET A 109 -3.80 2.62 -3.42
CA MET A 109 -3.25 3.92 -3.75
C MET A 109 -4.25 5.02 -3.42
N GLN A 110 -3.79 6.00 -2.64
CA GLN A 110 -4.48 7.23 -2.37
C GLN A 110 -4.25 8.22 -3.52
N LEU A 111 -5.27 8.99 -3.89
CA LEU A 111 -5.21 9.89 -5.05
C LEU A 111 -4.51 11.21 -4.75
N THR A 112 -4.42 11.57 -3.48
CA THR A 112 -3.73 12.77 -2.97
C THR A 112 -3.18 12.49 -1.59
N TYR A 113 -2.11 13.20 -1.23
CA TYR A 113 -1.67 13.32 0.17
C TYR A 113 -1.65 14.79 0.52
N ASN A 114 -2.47 15.26 1.42
CA ASN A 114 -2.60 16.65 1.86
C ASN A 114 -2.83 17.67 0.72
N ASN A 115 -1.85 17.86 -0.18
CA ASN A 115 -1.88 18.85 -1.26
C ASN A 115 -2.51 18.29 -2.53
N GLN A 116 -2.87 19.17 -3.45
CA GLN A 116 -3.34 18.77 -4.77
C GLN A 116 -2.27 17.95 -5.50
N SER A 117 -2.72 16.85 -6.13
CA SER A 117 -1.92 16.03 -7.05
C SER A 117 -2.35 16.27 -8.50
N LEU A 118 -1.74 15.54 -9.44
CA LEU A 118 -2.22 15.48 -10.83
C LEU A 118 -3.62 14.84 -10.94
N LEU A 119 -4.09 14.13 -9.91
CA LEU A 119 -5.30 13.31 -9.96
C LEU A 119 -6.50 13.98 -9.27
N ALA A 120 -6.28 14.67 -8.17
CA ALA A 120 -7.36 15.20 -7.34
C ALA A 120 -6.89 16.34 -6.43
N THR A 121 -7.84 17.07 -5.90
CA THR A 121 -7.63 18.09 -4.86
C THR A 121 -7.32 17.43 -3.52
N GLY A 122 -6.31 17.92 -2.81
CA GLY A 122 -5.95 17.48 -1.47
C GLY A 122 -6.68 18.25 -0.37
N CYS A 123 -6.65 17.73 0.85
CA CYS A 123 -7.39 18.29 1.99
C CYS A 123 -6.85 19.63 2.51
N TYR A 124 -5.66 20.06 2.08
CA TYR A 124 -5.07 21.35 2.45
C TYR A 124 -5.42 22.47 1.48
N GLU A 125 -6.13 22.17 0.39
CA GLU A 125 -6.51 23.18 -0.59
C GLU A 125 -7.75 23.96 -0.13
N ASP A 126 -7.77 25.27 -0.37
CA ASP A 126 -8.89 26.13 -0.03
C ASP A 126 -10.16 25.85 -0.85
N TYR A 127 -9.99 25.25 -2.04
CA TYR A 127 -11.07 24.94 -2.97
C TYR A 127 -10.99 23.51 -3.47
N ASP A 128 -12.07 22.74 -3.29
CA ASP A 128 -12.17 21.36 -3.78
C ASP A 128 -12.68 21.35 -5.23
N ALA A 129 -11.78 21.06 -6.16
CA ALA A 129 -12.10 20.84 -7.58
C ALA A 129 -12.41 19.37 -7.91
N GLY A 130 -12.32 18.46 -6.94
CA GLY A 130 -12.54 17.02 -7.12
C GLY A 130 -11.49 16.34 -7.99
N LEU A 131 -11.90 15.34 -8.76
CA LEU A 131 -11.01 14.59 -9.65
C LEU A 131 -10.70 15.37 -10.93
N THR A 132 -9.45 15.36 -11.32
CA THR A 132 -9.01 15.81 -12.65
C THR A 132 -9.47 14.83 -13.74
N ARG A 133 -9.25 15.17 -15.02
CA ARG A 133 -9.44 14.21 -16.11
C ARG A 133 -8.53 12.99 -15.94
N MET A 134 -7.24 13.22 -15.68
CA MET A 134 -6.26 12.14 -15.42
C MET A 134 -6.67 11.31 -14.20
N GLY A 135 -7.17 11.95 -13.14
CA GLY A 135 -7.65 11.24 -11.94
C GLY A 135 -8.77 10.22 -12.25
N ARG A 136 -9.74 10.58 -13.11
CA ARG A 136 -10.79 9.64 -13.54
C ARG A 136 -10.24 8.47 -14.35
N GLU A 137 -9.28 8.72 -15.23
CA GLU A 137 -8.62 7.69 -16.05
C GLU A 137 -7.79 6.75 -15.16
N VAL A 138 -7.06 7.30 -14.17
CA VAL A 138 -6.30 6.50 -13.18
C VAL A 138 -7.22 5.64 -12.32
N VAL A 139 -8.33 6.18 -11.82
CA VAL A 139 -9.32 5.38 -11.06
C VAL A 139 -9.89 4.23 -11.91
N ALA A 140 -10.17 4.48 -13.19
CA ALA A 140 -10.62 3.43 -14.10
C ALA A 140 -9.53 2.34 -14.27
N GLU A 141 -8.27 2.73 -14.41
CA GLU A 141 -7.15 1.80 -14.52
C GLU A 141 -6.91 1.02 -13.22
N MET A 142 -6.97 1.69 -12.06
CA MET A 142 -6.89 1.03 -10.75
C MET A 142 -7.99 -0.06 -10.61
N ASN A 143 -9.23 0.27 -10.96
CA ASN A 143 -10.32 -0.71 -10.94
C ASN A 143 -10.07 -1.87 -11.92
N ARG A 144 -9.53 -1.59 -13.10
CA ARG A 144 -9.22 -2.60 -14.12
C ARG A 144 -8.20 -3.61 -13.62
N VAL A 145 -7.15 -3.16 -12.94
CA VAL A 145 -6.08 -4.04 -12.45
C VAL A 145 -6.38 -4.65 -11.08
N GLY A 146 -7.39 -4.15 -10.36
CA GLY A 146 -7.75 -4.61 -9.02
C GLY A 146 -6.97 -3.92 -7.90
N MET A 147 -6.51 -2.68 -8.11
CA MET A 147 -5.93 -1.83 -7.08
C MET A 147 -7.04 -1.04 -6.38
N ILE A 148 -7.03 -1.00 -5.07
CA ILE A 148 -8.03 -0.30 -4.26
C ILE A 148 -7.72 1.20 -4.24
N VAL A 149 -8.73 2.01 -4.52
CA VAL A 149 -8.66 3.46 -4.31
C VAL A 149 -8.86 3.74 -2.83
N ASP A 150 -7.88 4.34 -2.23
CA ASP A 150 -7.89 4.74 -0.83
C ASP A 150 -8.27 6.22 -0.69
#